data_e0a99592e63182d34cc1067e6f99f62e
#
_entry.id   e0a99592e63182d34cc1067e6f99f62e
#
_cell.length_a   1.000
_cell.length_b   1.000
_cell.length_c   1.000
_cell.angle_alpha   90.00
_cell.angle_beta   90.00
_cell.angle_gamma   90.00
#
_symmetry.space_group_name_H-M   'P 1'
#
loop_
_entity.id
_entity.type
_entity.pdbx_description
1 polymer ?
#
loop_
_entity_poly.entity_id
_entity_poly.type
_entity_poly.pdbx_seq_one_letter_code
_entity_poly.pdbx_strand_id
1 'polypeptide(L)'
;MRNTTTDRTTAEAAPDYLFESGSRLGAVHLDALSTVLDRHTLSVLDALPLPEYPRCLEVGAGNGSVARAIAERTDGEVLAIDLDPGNLIGGTRVEVRQHDIRDSVPGGPYDLIHARLVMLHLPEREQILPRLVEALAPGGWLVLGDISEMPAAVALPEDGDRAVWDRYAHAAYDIVGPQAGQSYAWASEMYERMLDAGLRGVRAEAYRPLTRGGDTSARCHVNLSIQGEGPLLRAGLSAEDLRRYREIMRDPRLRAWFYEVVYAWGRRPVPRGQTA
;
A
#
# COMPACT_ATOMS: atom_id res chain seq x y z
N MET A 1 52.65 14.41 16.82
CA MET A 1 51.73 13.31 16.40
C MET A 1 50.45 13.48 17.19
N ARG A 2 49.42 14.05 16.57
CA ARG A 2 48.07 14.12 17.16
C ARG A 2 47.17 13.25 16.31
N ASN A 3 46.68 12.17 16.91
CA ASN A 3 45.66 11.27 16.32
C ASN A 3 44.31 12.01 16.36
N THR A 4 43.78 12.34 15.21
CA THR A 4 42.39 12.75 15.04
C THR A 4 41.55 11.50 14.80
N THR A 5 40.87 11.04 15.84
CA THR A 5 39.81 10.00 15.75
C THR A 5 38.60 10.65 15.08
N THR A 6 38.32 10.23 13.87
CA THR A 6 37.11 10.62 13.12
C THR A 6 35.94 9.86 13.74
N ASP A 7 35.08 10.59 14.40
CA ASP A 7 33.81 10.13 14.93
C ASP A 7 32.90 9.75 13.73
N ARG A 8 32.67 8.45 13.53
CA ARG A 8 31.70 7.96 12.59
C ARG A 8 30.33 8.10 13.25
N THR A 9 29.62 9.14 12.89
CA THR A 9 28.19 9.27 13.15
C THR A 9 27.50 8.03 12.59
N THR A 10 26.96 7.20 13.46
CA THR A 10 26.08 6.07 13.11
C THR A 10 24.86 6.67 12.43
N ALA A 11 24.76 6.48 11.11
CA ALA A 11 23.51 6.70 10.40
C ALA A 11 22.46 5.81 11.09
N GLU A 12 21.39 6.40 11.60
CA GLU A 12 20.20 5.66 12.03
C GLU A 12 19.76 4.82 10.86
N ALA A 13 19.75 3.49 11.04
CA ALA A 13 19.22 2.57 10.05
C ALA A 13 17.75 2.95 9.81
N ALA A 14 17.36 3.11 8.54
CA ALA A 14 15.97 3.31 8.17
C ALA A 14 15.12 2.21 8.84
N PRO A 15 13.91 2.54 9.35
CA PRO A 15 13.07 1.56 10.00
C PRO A 15 12.83 0.38 9.05
N ASP A 16 13.14 -0.84 9.53
CA ASP A 16 12.91 -2.06 8.78
C ASP A 16 11.42 -2.16 8.45
N TYR A 17 11.10 -2.47 7.18
CA TYR A 17 9.72 -2.74 6.75
C TYR A 17 9.11 -3.82 7.64
N LEU A 18 7.97 -3.52 8.26
CA LEU A 18 7.38 -4.33 9.33
C LEU A 18 6.94 -5.73 8.87
N PHE A 19 6.77 -5.93 7.56
CA PHE A 19 6.21 -7.15 6.98
C PHE A 19 7.19 -7.79 6.00
N GLU A 20 7.55 -9.04 6.25
CA GLU A 20 8.37 -9.84 5.34
C GLU A 20 7.52 -10.30 4.13
N SER A 21 7.39 -9.43 3.13
CA SER A 21 6.57 -9.69 1.92
C SER A 21 6.96 -10.98 1.21
N GLY A 22 8.25 -11.33 1.17
CA GLY A 22 8.77 -12.56 0.58
C GLY A 22 8.52 -13.84 1.39
N SER A 23 8.06 -13.73 2.64
CA SER A 23 7.79 -14.88 3.50
C SER A 23 6.48 -15.59 3.12
N ARG A 24 6.27 -16.83 3.67
CA ARG A 24 4.99 -17.53 3.53
C ARG A 24 3.82 -16.76 4.15
N LEU A 25 4.03 -16.10 5.28
CA LEU A 25 3.01 -15.26 5.91
C LEU A 25 2.76 -14.00 5.07
N GLY A 26 3.80 -13.44 4.47
CA GLY A 26 3.70 -12.36 3.49
C GLY A 26 2.85 -12.75 2.30
N ALA A 27 3.07 -13.93 1.70
CA ALA A 27 2.25 -14.43 0.58
C ALA A 27 0.77 -14.49 0.94
N VAL A 28 0.43 -15.09 2.10
CA VAL A 28 -0.97 -15.18 2.58
C VAL A 28 -1.58 -13.78 2.80
N HIS A 29 -0.78 -12.82 3.28
CA HIS A 29 -1.22 -11.44 3.46
C HIS A 29 -1.51 -10.75 2.13
N LEU A 30 -0.59 -10.84 1.17
CA LEU A 30 -0.74 -10.26 -0.16
C LEU A 30 -1.95 -10.84 -0.91
N ASP A 31 -2.19 -12.15 -0.82
CA ASP A 31 -3.34 -12.81 -1.42
C ASP A 31 -4.67 -12.35 -0.78
N ALA A 32 -4.67 -12.12 0.54
CA ALA A 32 -5.84 -11.58 1.23
C ALA A 32 -6.12 -10.14 0.79
N LEU A 33 -5.10 -9.27 0.71
CA LEU A 33 -5.23 -7.90 0.20
C LEU A 33 -5.75 -7.88 -1.24
N SER A 34 -5.21 -8.71 -2.12
CA SER A 34 -5.67 -8.82 -3.50
C SER A 34 -7.15 -9.21 -3.56
N THR A 35 -7.56 -10.24 -2.79
CA THR A 35 -8.97 -10.69 -2.74
C THR A 35 -9.92 -9.56 -2.30
N VAL A 36 -9.50 -8.71 -1.35
CA VAL A 36 -10.35 -7.65 -0.79
C VAL A 36 -10.37 -6.41 -1.68
N LEU A 37 -9.23 -6.04 -2.28
CA LEU A 37 -9.05 -4.72 -2.87
C LEU A 37 -9.01 -4.71 -4.40
N ASP A 38 -8.60 -5.81 -5.08
CA ASP A 38 -8.32 -5.78 -6.51
C ASP A 38 -9.54 -5.40 -7.34
N ARG A 39 -10.75 -5.90 -7.00
CA ARG A 39 -11.96 -5.57 -7.74
C ARG A 39 -12.18 -4.05 -7.81
N HIS A 40 -11.97 -3.35 -6.70
CA HIS A 40 -12.14 -1.90 -6.65
C HIS A 40 -11.00 -1.18 -7.36
N THR A 41 -9.74 -1.58 -7.09
CA THR A 41 -8.57 -1.05 -7.81
C THR A 41 -8.77 -1.12 -9.32
N LEU A 42 -9.18 -2.27 -9.82
CA LEU A 42 -9.37 -2.49 -11.25
C LEU A 42 -10.55 -1.66 -11.80
N SER A 43 -11.60 -1.42 -11.01
CA SER A 43 -12.69 -0.53 -11.45
C SER A 43 -12.23 0.93 -11.63
N VAL A 44 -11.28 1.40 -10.82
CA VAL A 44 -10.63 2.71 -11.01
C VAL A 44 -9.79 2.73 -12.28
N LEU A 45 -8.96 1.69 -12.48
CA LEU A 45 -8.08 1.60 -13.65
C LEU A 45 -8.85 1.46 -14.97
N ASP A 46 -9.91 0.65 -14.98
CA ASP A 46 -10.76 0.42 -16.17
C ASP A 46 -11.50 1.69 -16.63
N ALA A 47 -11.68 2.68 -15.73
CA ALA A 47 -12.30 3.95 -16.06
C ALA A 47 -11.34 4.96 -16.73
N LEU A 48 -10.03 4.65 -16.80
CA LEU A 48 -9.03 5.56 -17.36
C LEU A 48 -8.90 5.35 -18.88
N PRO A 49 -8.92 6.43 -19.66
CA PRO A 49 -8.67 6.35 -21.10
C PRO A 49 -7.17 6.16 -21.36
N LEU A 50 -6.72 4.91 -21.44
CA LEU A 50 -5.36 4.54 -21.80
C LEU A 50 -5.23 4.34 -23.31
N PRO A 51 -4.02 4.48 -23.90
CA PRO A 51 -3.78 4.09 -25.29
C PRO A 51 -3.91 2.58 -25.47
N GLU A 52 -3.97 2.11 -26.72
CA GLU A 52 -4.15 0.68 -27.06
C GLU A 52 -3.00 -0.20 -26.53
N TYR A 53 -1.76 0.31 -26.58
CA TYR A 53 -0.55 -0.36 -26.11
C TYR A 53 0.12 0.46 -25.00
N PRO A 54 -0.46 0.57 -23.81
CA PRO A 54 0.07 1.42 -22.76
C PRO A 54 1.34 0.83 -22.16
N ARG A 55 2.26 1.71 -21.81
CA ARG A 55 3.43 1.38 -21.02
C ARG A 55 3.14 1.70 -19.56
N CYS A 56 3.13 0.68 -18.70
CA CYS A 56 2.68 0.78 -17.32
C CYS A 56 3.80 0.49 -16.33
N LEU A 57 3.76 1.17 -15.17
CA LEU A 57 4.59 0.88 -14.00
C LEU A 57 3.68 0.53 -12.83
N GLU A 58 3.90 -0.63 -12.26
CA GLU A 58 3.30 -1.04 -10.97
C GLU A 58 4.36 -0.93 -9.88
N VAL A 59 4.17 -0.06 -8.90
CA VAL A 59 5.10 0.19 -7.79
C VAL A 59 4.61 -0.55 -6.55
N GLY A 60 5.50 -1.32 -5.90
CA GLY A 60 5.14 -2.17 -4.77
C GLY A 60 4.16 -3.27 -5.18
N ALA A 61 4.53 -4.02 -6.20
CA ALA A 61 3.62 -4.92 -6.92
C ALA A 61 3.14 -6.14 -6.08
N GLY A 62 3.76 -6.41 -4.93
CA GLY A 62 3.38 -7.46 -4.00
C GLY A 62 3.37 -8.86 -4.63
N ASN A 63 2.19 -9.49 -4.78
CA ASN A 63 2.06 -10.76 -5.49
C ASN A 63 1.85 -10.62 -7.02
N GLY A 64 1.82 -9.39 -7.54
CA GLY A 64 1.68 -9.09 -8.95
C GLY A 64 0.25 -9.18 -9.50
N SER A 65 -0.77 -9.27 -8.65
CA SER A 65 -2.17 -9.44 -9.10
C SER A 65 -2.64 -8.28 -9.96
N VAL A 66 -2.37 -7.03 -9.56
CA VAL A 66 -2.74 -5.82 -10.31
C VAL A 66 -1.92 -5.72 -11.60
N ALA A 67 -0.60 -5.94 -11.54
CA ALA A 67 0.26 -5.90 -12.73
C ALA A 67 -0.20 -6.88 -13.81
N ARG A 68 -0.51 -8.14 -13.44
CA ARG A 68 -1.06 -9.13 -14.39
C ARG A 68 -2.43 -8.69 -14.92
N ALA A 69 -3.30 -8.18 -14.05
CA ALA A 69 -4.63 -7.75 -14.45
C ALA A 69 -4.58 -6.55 -15.42
N ILE A 70 -3.63 -5.61 -15.28
CA ILE A 70 -3.38 -4.55 -16.26
C ILE A 70 -2.96 -5.17 -17.61
N ALA A 71 -1.96 -6.08 -17.62
CA ALA A 71 -1.46 -6.71 -18.82
C ALA A 71 -2.51 -7.59 -19.53
N GLU A 72 -3.48 -8.17 -18.79
CA GLU A 72 -4.59 -8.93 -19.36
C GLU A 72 -5.68 -8.06 -20.00
N ARG A 73 -5.87 -6.83 -19.48
CA ARG A 73 -6.91 -5.88 -19.92
C ARG A 73 -6.45 -4.96 -21.04
N THR A 74 -5.16 -4.86 -21.20
CA THR A 74 -4.54 -4.00 -22.23
C THR A 74 -3.58 -4.83 -23.05
N ASP A 75 -3.21 -4.39 -24.26
CA ASP A 75 -2.12 -4.99 -25.02
C ASP A 75 -0.75 -4.40 -24.65
N GLY A 76 -0.68 -3.63 -23.57
CA GLY A 76 0.50 -2.92 -23.11
C GLY A 76 1.50 -3.78 -22.35
N GLU A 77 2.62 -3.15 -22.01
CA GLU A 77 3.69 -3.73 -21.21
C GLU A 77 3.64 -3.17 -19.77
N VAL A 78 3.86 -4.03 -18.79
CA VAL A 78 3.89 -3.65 -17.37
C VAL A 78 5.27 -3.95 -16.79
N LEU A 79 5.94 -2.93 -16.26
CA LEU A 79 7.07 -3.11 -15.36
C LEU A 79 6.52 -3.18 -13.92
N ALA A 80 6.66 -4.31 -13.27
CA ALA A 80 6.26 -4.54 -11.89
C ALA A 80 7.50 -4.49 -10.99
N ILE A 81 7.57 -3.52 -10.08
CA ILE A 81 8.69 -3.37 -9.15
C ILE A 81 8.25 -3.60 -7.72
N ASP A 82 9.12 -4.23 -6.95
CA ASP A 82 8.97 -4.39 -5.51
C ASP A 82 10.36 -4.39 -4.83
N LEU A 83 10.40 -4.00 -3.57
CA LEU A 83 11.61 -4.08 -2.75
C LEU A 83 11.99 -5.55 -2.49
N ASP A 84 10.98 -6.39 -2.24
CA ASP A 84 11.12 -7.84 -2.05
C ASP A 84 10.19 -8.60 -3.01
N PRO A 85 10.67 -8.97 -4.20
CA PRO A 85 9.85 -9.65 -5.21
C PRO A 85 9.69 -11.16 -4.97
N GLY A 86 9.99 -11.67 -3.77
CA GLY A 86 9.96 -13.12 -3.47
C GLY A 86 8.62 -13.80 -3.74
N ASN A 87 7.51 -13.06 -3.61
CA ASN A 87 6.15 -13.53 -3.93
C ASN A 87 5.56 -12.89 -5.21
N LEU A 88 6.33 -12.08 -5.92
CA LEU A 88 5.88 -11.40 -7.13
C LEU A 88 5.88 -12.35 -8.32
N ILE A 89 4.69 -12.68 -8.79
CA ILE A 89 4.50 -13.52 -9.96
C ILE A 89 4.28 -12.63 -11.18
N GLY A 90 5.19 -12.73 -12.15
CA GLY A 90 5.08 -12.09 -13.45
C GLY A 90 4.05 -12.77 -14.36
N GLY A 91 4.08 -12.43 -15.63
CA GLY A 91 3.17 -12.97 -16.64
C GLY A 91 3.60 -12.57 -18.05
N THR A 92 2.80 -12.88 -19.03
CA THR A 92 2.98 -12.38 -20.39
C THR A 92 2.90 -10.85 -20.34
N ARG A 93 3.89 -10.15 -20.91
CA ARG A 93 4.01 -8.67 -20.89
C ARG A 93 4.16 -8.04 -19.50
N VAL A 94 4.52 -8.83 -18.47
CA VAL A 94 4.84 -8.33 -17.14
C VAL A 94 6.31 -8.64 -16.83
N GLU A 95 7.15 -7.61 -16.88
CA GLU A 95 8.53 -7.69 -16.39
C GLU A 95 8.54 -7.50 -14.88
N VAL A 96 9.18 -8.40 -14.15
CA VAL A 96 9.39 -8.30 -12.70
C VAL A 96 10.79 -7.79 -12.42
N ARG A 97 10.92 -6.79 -11.55
CA ARG A 97 12.21 -6.23 -11.15
C ARG A 97 12.25 -5.91 -9.67
N GLN A 98 13.30 -6.38 -8.99
CA GLN A 98 13.61 -5.86 -7.67
C GLN A 98 14.12 -4.43 -7.78
N HIS A 99 13.44 -3.49 -7.12
CA HIS A 99 13.82 -2.09 -7.17
C HIS A 99 13.24 -1.32 -5.97
N ASP A 100 14.06 -0.45 -5.39
CA ASP A 100 13.63 0.48 -4.36
C ASP A 100 13.21 1.81 -4.99
N ILE A 101 11.94 2.15 -4.88
CA ILE A 101 11.38 3.39 -5.43
C ILE A 101 11.97 4.64 -4.76
N ARG A 102 12.59 4.50 -3.59
CA ARG A 102 13.30 5.60 -2.91
C ARG A 102 14.54 6.03 -3.69
N ASP A 103 15.19 5.11 -4.36
CA ASP A 103 16.40 5.41 -5.14
C ASP A 103 16.05 6.15 -6.45
N SER A 104 15.12 5.63 -7.23
CA SER A 104 14.71 6.20 -8.52
C SER A 104 13.39 5.61 -9.03
N VAL A 105 12.81 6.25 -10.06
CA VAL A 105 11.74 5.66 -10.87
C VAL A 105 12.39 5.03 -12.10
N PRO A 106 12.38 3.69 -12.25
CA PRO A 106 13.08 3.03 -13.34
C PRO A 106 12.34 3.20 -14.67
N GLY A 107 13.05 3.54 -15.72
CA GLY A 107 12.50 3.62 -17.08
C GLY A 107 11.59 4.84 -17.32
N GLY A 108 10.50 4.65 -18.08
CA GLY A 108 9.59 5.71 -18.53
C GLY A 108 9.86 6.16 -19.96
N PRO A 109 9.06 7.09 -20.54
CA PRO A 109 7.82 7.58 -19.92
C PRO A 109 6.74 6.51 -19.86
N TYR A 110 5.80 6.65 -18.91
CA TYR A 110 4.69 5.72 -18.68
C TYR A 110 3.33 6.37 -18.96
N ASP A 111 2.41 5.60 -19.54
CA ASP A 111 1.02 5.99 -19.75
C ASP A 111 0.19 5.80 -18.47
N LEU A 112 0.61 4.85 -17.62
CA LEU A 112 0.03 4.58 -16.32
C LEU A 112 1.13 4.26 -15.30
N ILE A 113 1.09 4.94 -14.17
CA ILE A 113 1.82 4.53 -12.95
C ILE A 113 0.78 4.26 -11.87
N HIS A 114 0.82 3.06 -11.29
CA HIS A 114 -0.03 2.67 -10.17
C HIS A 114 0.81 2.29 -8.96
N ALA A 115 0.32 2.66 -7.77
CA ALA A 115 0.88 2.23 -6.49
C ALA A 115 -0.25 2.09 -5.47
N ARG A 116 -0.33 0.94 -4.80
CA ARG A 116 -1.33 0.70 -3.75
C ARG A 116 -0.66 0.17 -2.48
N LEU A 117 -0.94 0.84 -1.36
CA LEU A 117 -0.39 0.53 -0.04
C LEU A 117 1.15 0.60 -0.02
N VAL A 118 1.70 1.62 -0.68
CA VAL A 118 3.13 1.86 -0.81
C VAL A 118 3.54 3.17 -0.17
N MET A 119 2.94 4.28 -0.61
CA MET A 119 3.40 5.62 -0.23
C MET A 119 3.20 5.87 1.27
N LEU A 120 2.20 5.27 1.89
CA LEU A 120 1.99 5.36 3.34
C LEU A 120 3.21 4.86 4.14
N HIS A 121 3.97 3.90 3.61
CA HIS A 121 5.13 3.31 4.28
C HIS A 121 6.42 4.12 4.10
N LEU A 122 6.45 5.08 3.18
CA LEU A 122 7.67 5.77 2.78
C LEU A 122 7.76 7.16 3.43
N PRO A 123 8.70 7.41 4.34
CA PRO A 123 8.95 8.76 4.85
C PRO A 123 9.23 9.78 3.74
N GLU A 124 9.89 9.35 2.65
CA GLU A 124 10.29 10.15 1.50
C GLU A 124 9.18 10.38 0.47
N ARG A 125 7.92 10.03 0.77
CA ARG A 125 6.76 10.08 -0.15
C ARG A 125 6.59 11.43 -0.87
N GLU A 126 6.86 12.52 -0.18
CA GLU A 126 6.77 13.87 -0.78
C GLU A 126 7.85 14.13 -1.83
N GLN A 127 9.00 13.46 -1.75
CA GLN A 127 10.08 13.54 -2.72
C GLN A 127 9.86 12.55 -3.88
N ILE A 128 9.18 11.43 -3.60
CA ILE A 128 8.90 10.37 -4.59
C ILE A 128 7.78 10.81 -5.52
N LEU A 129 6.72 11.45 -5.01
CA LEU A 129 5.57 11.87 -5.82
C LEU A 129 5.95 12.71 -7.05
N PRO A 130 6.75 13.79 -6.96
CA PRO A 130 7.20 14.53 -8.15
C PRO A 130 7.95 13.66 -9.16
N ARG A 131 8.79 12.73 -8.70
CA ARG A 131 9.53 11.81 -9.58
C ARG A 131 8.60 10.85 -10.34
N LEU A 132 7.52 10.37 -9.70
CA LEU A 132 6.49 9.59 -10.36
C LEU A 132 5.79 10.43 -11.44
N VAL A 133 5.45 11.68 -11.15
CA VAL A 133 4.82 12.59 -12.10
C VAL A 133 5.75 12.89 -13.29
N GLU A 134 7.05 13.09 -13.06
CA GLU A 134 8.04 13.29 -14.12
C GLU A 134 8.23 12.06 -15.01
N ALA A 135 8.04 10.86 -14.47
CA ALA A 135 8.14 9.61 -15.20
C ALA A 135 6.91 9.28 -16.05
N LEU A 136 5.80 10.02 -15.92
CA LEU A 136 4.63 9.87 -16.79
C LEU A 136 4.88 10.43 -18.19
N ALA A 137 4.29 9.83 -19.20
CA ALA A 137 4.13 10.43 -20.51
C ALA A 137 3.24 11.68 -20.44
N PRO A 138 3.36 12.65 -21.36
CA PRO A 138 2.36 13.69 -21.52
C PRO A 138 0.97 13.08 -21.70
N GLY A 139 0.04 13.39 -20.80
CA GLY A 139 -1.29 12.79 -20.77
C GLY A 139 -1.39 11.45 -20.04
N GLY A 140 -0.30 10.92 -19.50
CA GLY A 140 -0.29 9.72 -18.68
C GLY A 140 -0.96 9.91 -17.30
N TRP A 141 -1.35 8.82 -16.68
CA TRP A 141 -2.09 8.77 -15.41
C TRP A 141 -1.23 8.28 -14.26
N LEU A 142 -1.34 8.94 -13.11
CA LEU A 142 -0.89 8.43 -11.82
C LEU A 142 -2.10 8.02 -11.00
N VAL A 143 -2.08 6.81 -10.47
CA VAL A 143 -3.11 6.27 -9.57
C VAL A 143 -2.43 5.82 -8.28
N LEU A 144 -2.84 6.38 -7.16
CA LEU A 144 -2.37 6.03 -5.83
C LEU A 144 -3.53 5.50 -4.99
N GLY A 145 -3.28 4.49 -4.17
CA GLY A 145 -4.26 3.94 -3.22
C GLY A 145 -3.63 3.68 -1.87
N ASP A 146 -4.03 4.41 -0.82
CA ASP A 146 -3.46 4.24 0.53
C ASP A 146 -4.52 4.32 1.62
N ILE A 147 -4.20 3.79 2.81
CA ILE A 147 -5.11 3.70 3.96
C ILE A 147 -5.27 5.08 4.60
N SER A 148 -6.53 5.52 4.75
CA SER A 148 -6.92 6.74 5.47
C SER A 148 -7.48 6.44 6.86
N GLU A 149 -8.30 5.39 6.98
CA GLU A 149 -8.91 5.03 8.25
C GLU A 149 -8.70 3.57 8.63
N MET A 150 -8.57 3.38 9.94
CA MET A 150 -8.33 2.08 10.56
C MET A 150 -9.62 1.28 10.68
N PRO A 151 -9.52 -0.06 10.83
CA PRO A 151 -10.67 -0.92 11.06
C PRO A 151 -11.49 -0.47 12.25
N ALA A 152 -12.81 -0.49 12.11
CA ALA A 152 -13.73 -0.09 13.15
C ALA A 152 -14.76 -1.20 13.41
N ALA A 153 -14.85 -1.66 14.67
CA ALA A 153 -15.82 -2.68 15.07
C ALA A 153 -17.25 -2.13 15.04
N VAL A 154 -18.12 -2.85 14.34
CA VAL A 154 -19.58 -2.59 14.26
C VAL A 154 -20.33 -3.49 15.25
N ALA A 155 -20.03 -4.78 15.27
CA ALA A 155 -20.55 -5.75 16.22
C ALA A 155 -19.42 -6.68 16.67
N LEU A 156 -19.28 -6.84 17.96
CA LEU A 156 -18.31 -7.71 18.60
C LEU A 156 -19.00 -8.93 19.21
N PRO A 157 -18.32 -10.09 19.28
CA PRO A 157 -18.90 -11.33 19.80
C PRO A 157 -19.36 -11.25 21.26
N GLU A 158 -18.60 -10.59 22.12
CA GLU A 158 -18.85 -10.49 23.57
C GLU A 158 -18.68 -9.03 24.04
N ASP A 159 -19.36 -8.67 25.13
CA ASP A 159 -19.33 -7.29 25.67
C ASP A 159 -17.91 -6.81 26.05
N GLY A 160 -17.04 -7.71 26.54
CA GLY A 160 -15.66 -7.39 26.92
C GLY A 160 -14.71 -7.19 25.73
N ASP A 161 -15.10 -7.59 24.53
CA ASP A 161 -14.23 -7.59 23.34
C ASP A 161 -13.90 -6.17 22.85
N ARG A 162 -14.73 -5.18 23.21
CA ARG A 162 -14.46 -3.77 22.89
C ARG A 162 -13.12 -3.32 23.45
N ALA A 163 -12.84 -3.63 24.71
CA ALA A 163 -11.58 -3.23 25.33
C ALA A 163 -10.36 -3.91 24.69
N VAL A 164 -10.48 -5.17 24.25
CA VAL A 164 -9.43 -5.88 23.54
C VAL A 164 -9.19 -5.25 22.16
N TRP A 165 -10.27 -4.96 21.43
CA TRP A 165 -10.22 -4.30 20.13
C TRP A 165 -9.51 -2.95 20.21
N ASP A 166 -9.91 -2.11 21.17
CA ASP A 166 -9.39 -0.75 21.32
C ASP A 166 -7.90 -0.77 21.73
N ARG A 167 -7.48 -1.69 22.62
CA ARG A 167 -6.06 -1.85 22.95
C ARG A 167 -5.22 -2.32 21.75
N TYR A 168 -5.74 -3.27 20.98
CA TYR A 168 -5.07 -3.72 19.76
C TYR A 168 -4.95 -2.57 18.76
N ALA A 169 -6.03 -1.85 18.50
CA ALA A 169 -6.04 -0.72 17.58
C ALA A 169 -5.02 0.35 17.99
N HIS A 170 -4.99 0.72 19.27
CA HIS A 170 -4.01 1.66 19.80
C HIS A 170 -2.57 1.16 19.61
N ALA A 171 -2.27 -0.07 20.01
CA ALA A 171 -0.91 -0.62 19.86
C ALA A 171 -0.47 -0.70 18.39
N ALA A 172 -1.36 -1.17 17.51
CA ALA A 172 -1.03 -1.38 16.09
C ALA A 172 -0.92 -0.07 15.30
N TYR A 173 -1.89 0.83 15.48
CA TYR A 173 -2.06 1.98 14.57
C TYR A 173 -1.56 3.30 15.14
N ASP A 174 -1.54 3.48 16.48
CA ASP A 174 -1.05 4.70 17.09
C ASP A 174 0.41 4.58 17.53
N ILE A 175 0.94 3.36 17.71
CA ILE A 175 2.30 3.12 18.17
C ILE A 175 3.16 2.43 17.08
N VAL A 176 2.85 1.17 16.77
CA VAL A 176 3.71 0.34 15.91
C VAL A 176 3.78 0.87 14.48
N GLY A 177 2.65 1.22 13.87
CA GLY A 177 2.61 1.75 12.51
C GLY A 177 3.45 3.04 12.36
N PRO A 178 3.22 4.10 13.16
CA PRO A 178 4.02 5.31 13.11
C PRO A 178 5.51 5.08 13.41
N GLN A 179 5.87 4.19 14.35
CA GLN A 179 7.27 3.82 14.62
C GLN A 179 7.93 3.13 13.41
N ALA A 180 7.15 2.43 12.58
CA ALA A 180 7.60 1.84 11.32
C ALA A 180 7.56 2.85 10.14
N GLY A 181 7.35 4.15 10.39
CA GLY A 181 7.33 5.20 9.36
C GLY A 181 6.01 5.33 8.59
N GLN A 182 4.95 4.62 9.01
CA GLN A 182 3.65 4.72 8.35
C GLN A 182 2.96 6.06 8.63
N SER A 183 2.38 6.65 7.59
CA SER A 183 1.57 7.87 7.67
C SER A 183 0.17 7.62 7.12
N TYR A 184 -0.80 7.54 8.00
CA TYR A 184 -2.21 7.39 7.59
C TYR A 184 -2.83 8.71 7.13
N ALA A 185 -2.27 9.85 7.57
CA ALA A 185 -2.67 11.18 7.09
C ALA A 185 -2.40 11.36 5.59
N TRP A 186 -1.37 10.69 5.06
CA TRP A 186 -0.99 10.75 3.65
C TRP A 186 -2.16 10.51 2.70
N ALA A 187 -2.98 9.49 2.95
CA ALA A 187 -4.09 9.16 2.07
C ALA A 187 -5.10 10.31 1.92
N SER A 188 -5.36 11.04 3.00
CA SER A 188 -6.23 12.22 2.99
C SER A 188 -5.58 13.43 2.30
N GLU A 189 -4.25 13.49 2.24
CA GLU A 189 -3.50 14.57 1.60
C GLU A 189 -3.26 14.32 0.10
N MET A 190 -3.35 13.07 -0.37
CA MET A 190 -2.98 12.69 -1.74
C MET A 190 -3.59 13.58 -2.82
N TYR A 191 -4.87 13.94 -2.68
CA TYR A 191 -5.56 14.78 -3.67
C TYR A 191 -4.85 16.13 -3.87
N GLU A 192 -4.59 16.86 -2.79
CA GLU A 192 -3.92 18.17 -2.84
C GLU A 192 -2.46 18.02 -3.27
N ARG A 193 -1.75 17.03 -2.75
CA ARG A 193 -0.34 16.76 -3.11
C ARG A 193 -0.18 16.44 -4.60
N MET A 194 -1.14 15.73 -5.21
CA MET A 194 -1.13 15.45 -6.65
C MET A 194 -1.40 16.72 -7.48
N LEU A 195 -2.27 17.62 -7.02
CA LEU A 195 -2.47 18.93 -7.65
C LEU A 195 -1.21 19.80 -7.58
N ASP A 196 -0.57 19.84 -6.40
CA ASP A 196 0.67 20.60 -6.17
C ASP A 196 1.83 20.04 -7.02
N ALA A 197 1.88 18.71 -7.22
CA ALA A 197 2.84 18.07 -8.12
C ALA A 197 2.57 18.32 -9.61
N GLY A 198 1.53 19.08 -9.95
CA GLY A 198 1.25 19.54 -11.33
C GLY A 198 0.27 18.65 -12.10
N LEU A 199 -0.30 17.61 -11.52
CA LEU A 199 -1.34 16.81 -12.17
C LEU A 199 -2.62 17.62 -12.37
N ARG A 200 -3.44 17.23 -13.35
CA ARG A 200 -4.73 17.86 -13.68
C ARG A 200 -5.86 16.84 -13.71
N GLY A 201 -7.07 17.32 -13.48
CA GLY A 201 -8.26 16.46 -13.43
C GLY A 201 -8.18 15.44 -12.30
N VAL A 202 -7.51 15.83 -11.20
CA VAL A 202 -7.35 14.95 -10.03
C VAL A 202 -8.73 14.62 -9.48
N ARG A 203 -8.94 13.35 -9.18
CA ARG A 203 -10.14 12.80 -8.52
C ARG A 203 -9.72 11.91 -7.40
N ALA A 204 -10.61 11.72 -6.44
CA ALA A 204 -10.41 10.77 -5.35
C ALA A 204 -11.74 10.12 -4.98
N GLU A 205 -11.66 8.88 -4.52
CA GLU A 205 -12.78 8.17 -3.92
C GLU A 205 -12.29 7.26 -2.79
N ALA A 206 -13.16 6.98 -1.82
CA ALA A 206 -12.87 6.10 -0.69
C ALA A 206 -13.58 4.75 -0.88
N TYR A 207 -12.87 3.66 -0.57
CA TYR A 207 -13.40 2.31 -0.56
C TYR A 207 -13.20 1.67 0.82
N ARG A 208 -14.29 1.26 1.44
CA ARG A 208 -14.27 0.66 2.79
C ARG A 208 -15.17 -0.57 2.86
N PRO A 209 -14.64 -1.78 2.62
CA PRO A 209 -15.45 -3.00 2.68
C PRO A 209 -15.78 -3.42 4.10
N LEU A 210 -16.87 -4.17 4.25
CA LEU A 210 -17.26 -4.78 5.52
C LEU A 210 -16.51 -6.10 5.71
N THR A 211 -15.84 -6.25 6.85
CA THR A 211 -15.23 -7.49 7.36
C THR A 211 -16.25 -8.29 8.14
N ARG A 212 -16.31 -9.58 7.86
CA ARG A 212 -17.03 -10.57 8.69
C ARG A 212 -16.02 -11.52 9.30
N GLY A 213 -16.25 -11.91 10.55
CA GLY A 213 -15.35 -12.84 11.22
C GLY A 213 -15.15 -14.14 10.42
N GLY A 214 -13.90 -14.55 10.28
CA GLY A 214 -13.49 -15.72 9.51
C GLY A 214 -13.39 -15.55 7.99
N ASP A 215 -13.84 -14.41 7.42
CA ASP A 215 -13.65 -14.15 5.99
C ASP A 215 -12.19 -13.76 5.64
N THR A 216 -11.92 -13.47 4.37
CA THR A 216 -10.58 -13.15 3.90
C THR A 216 -10.04 -11.86 4.51
N SER A 217 -10.88 -10.84 4.70
CA SER A 217 -10.46 -9.58 5.33
C SER A 217 -10.12 -9.79 6.82
N ALA A 218 -10.89 -10.59 7.55
CA ALA A 218 -10.56 -10.96 8.93
C ALA A 218 -9.26 -11.78 9.02
N ARG A 219 -9.03 -12.71 8.09
CA ARG A 219 -7.75 -13.46 8.01
C ARG A 219 -6.55 -12.57 7.74
N CYS A 220 -6.73 -11.50 6.93
CA CYS A 220 -5.70 -10.48 6.74
C CYS A 220 -5.27 -9.87 8.07
N HIS A 221 -6.20 -9.46 8.92
CA HIS A 221 -5.91 -8.90 10.25
C HIS A 221 -5.28 -9.92 11.21
N VAL A 222 -5.73 -11.19 11.18
CA VAL A 222 -5.07 -12.26 11.96
C VAL A 222 -3.62 -12.41 11.53
N ASN A 223 -3.35 -12.43 10.23
CA ASN A 223 -2.00 -12.57 9.68
C ASN A 223 -1.11 -11.40 10.11
N LEU A 224 -1.58 -10.15 9.99
CA LEU A 224 -0.87 -8.95 10.46
C LEU A 224 -0.54 -9.03 11.96
N SER A 225 -1.50 -9.50 12.78
CA SER A 225 -1.28 -9.66 14.22
C SER A 225 -0.22 -10.71 14.56
N ILE A 226 -0.01 -11.70 13.67
CA ILE A 226 1.04 -12.73 13.83
C ILE A 226 2.40 -12.15 13.42
N GLN A 227 2.49 -11.50 12.26
CA GLN A 227 3.75 -10.90 11.78
C GLN A 227 4.22 -9.77 12.72
N GLY A 228 3.29 -8.96 13.21
CA GLY A 228 3.55 -7.84 14.14
C GLY A 228 3.59 -8.23 15.62
N GLU A 229 3.56 -9.51 16.00
CA GLU A 229 3.44 -9.93 17.41
C GLU A 229 4.53 -9.32 18.30
N GLY A 230 5.79 -9.41 17.92
CA GLY A 230 6.89 -8.85 18.68
C GLY A 230 6.78 -7.35 18.91
N PRO A 231 6.62 -6.52 17.88
CA PRO A 231 6.34 -5.08 18.02
C PRO A 231 5.10 -4.77 18.87
N LEU A 232 3.99 -5.48 18.68
CA LEU A 232 2.74 -5.27 19.43
C LEU A 232 2.93 -5.54 20.94
N LEU A 233 3.65 -6.61 21.29
CA LEU A 233 3.99 -6.90 22.70
C LEU A 233 4.87 -5.79 23.30
N ARG A 234 5.85 -5.28 22.55
CA ARG A 234 6.68 -4.15 23.00
C ARG A 234 5.89 -2.85 23.13
N ALA A 235 4.83 -2.68 22.36
CA ALA A 235 3.89 -1.56 22.48
C ALA A 235 2.91 -1.67 23.66
N GLY A 236 3.04 -2.72 24.48
CA GLY A 236 2.28 -2.90 25.71
C GLY A 236 1.03 -3.78 25.57
N LEU A 237 0.78 -4.36 24.39
CA LEU A 237 -0.31 -5.32 24.22
C LEU A 237 0.07 -6.65 24.89
N SER A 238 -0.86 -7.27 25.64
CA SER A 238 -0.60 -8.56 26.28
C SER A 238 -0.74 -9.73 25.30
N ALA A 239 -0.05 -10.84 25.57
CA ALA A 239 -0.22 -12.08 24.78
C ALA A 239 -1.67 -12.60 24.84
N GLU A 240 -2.38 -12.35 25.94
CA GLU A 240 -3.80 -12.69 26.11
C GLU A 240 -4.69 -11.83 25.20
N ASP A 241 -4.44 -10.52 25.13
CA ASP A 241 -5.15 -9.62 24.22
C ASP A 241 -4.95 -10.03 22.77
N LEU A 242 -3.70 -10.37 22.36
CA LEU A 242 -3.41 -10.85 21.01
C LEU A 242 -4.16 -12.15 20.68
N ARG A 243 -4.17 -13.09 21.61
CA ARG A 243 -4.92 -14.35 21.46
C ARG A 243 -6.42 -14.05 21.28
N ARG A 244 -6.98 -13.22 22.19
CA ARG A 244 -8.41 -12.86 22.14
C ARG A 244 -8.77 -12.08 20.87
N TYR A 245 -7.95 -11.14 20.44
CA TYR A 245 -8.14 -10.42 19.17
C TYR A 245 -8.23 -11.38 17.97
N ARG A 246 -7.33 -12.37 17.90
CA ARG A 246 -7.35 -13.41 16.86
C ARG A 246 -8.60 -14.30 16.93
N GLU A 247 -9.13 -14.57 18.11
CA GLU A 247 -10.41 -15.27 18.30
C GLU A 247 -11.58 -14.42 17.80
N ILE A 248 -11.65 -13.14 18.17
CA ILE A 248 -12.64 -12.17 17.70
C ILE A 248 -12.67 -12.14 16.17
N MET A 249 -11.48 -12.05 15.53
CA MET A 249 -11.38 -12.04 14.07
C MET A 249 -11.87 -13.34 13.39
N ARG A 250 -11.91 -14.45 14.11
CA ARG A 250 -12.42 -15.73 13.59
C ARG A 250 -13.89 -15.97 13.89
N ASP A 251 -14.47 -15.25 14.83
CA ASP A 251 -15.86 -15.45 15.28
C ASP A 251 -16.86 -14.95 14.23
N PRO A 252 -17.78 -15.81 13.73
CA PRO A 252 -18.72 -15.42 12.68
C PRO A 252 -19.70 -14.32 13.08
N ARG A 253 -19.81 -13.97 14.36
CA ARG A 253 -20.62 -12.84 14.84
C ARG A 253 -19.95 -11.49 14.64
N LEU A 254 -18.61 -11.44 14.45
CA LEU A 254 -17.90 -10.18 14.18
C LEU A 254 -18.44 -9.48 12.94
N ARG A 255 -18.69 -8.18 13.08
CA ARG A 255 -18.84 -7.25 11.97
C ARG A 255 -17.95 -6.04 12.24
N ALA A 256 -17.10 -5.69 11.27
CA ALA A 256 -16.21 -4.55 11.37
C ALA A 256 -16.05 -3.92 9.98
N TRP A 257 -15.79 -2.63 9.92
CA TRP A 257 -15.26 -2.02 8.73
C TRP A 257 -13.80 -2.46 8.57
N PHE A 258 -13.40 -2.78 7.36
CA PHE A 258 -12.00 -2.96 6.98
C PHE A 258 -11.27 -1.60 7.00
N TYR A 259 -10.02 -1.57 6.60
CA TYR A 259 -9.37 -0.30 6.28
C TYR A 259 -10.20 0.47 5.26
N GLU A 260 -10.27 1.79 5.44
CA GLU A 260 -10.66 2.66 4.35
C GLU A 260 -9.42 2.93 3.50
N VAL A 261 -9.54 2.69 2.20
CA VAL A 261 -8.50 3.00 1.23
C VAL A 261 -9.00 4.15 0.36
N VAL A 262 -8.29 5.26 0.37
CA VAL A 262 -8.50 6.35 -0.57
C VAL A 262 -7.72 6.07 -1.83
N TYR A 263 -8.40 6.06 -2.97
CA TYR A 263 -7.81 6.05 -4.30
C TYR A 263 -7.83 7.47 -4.83
N ALA A 264 -6.67 7.98 -5.24
CA ALA A 264 -6.54 9.27 -5.91
C ALA A 264 -5.86 9.07 -7.27
N TRP A 265 -6.38 9.72 -8.30
CA TRP A 265 -5.78 9.65 -9.64
C TRP A 265 -5.83 10.98 -10.35
N GLY A 266 -4.81 11.25 -11.18
CA GLY A 266 -4.68 12.48 -11.91
C GLY A 266 -3.82 12.30 -13.16
N ARG A 267 -3.90 13.22 -14.09
CA ARG A 267 -3.28 13.17 -15.41
C ARG A 267 -2.15 14.18 -15.52
N ARG A 268 -1.00 13.76 -16.09
CA ARG A 268 0.06 14.70 -16.46
C ARG A 268 -0.42 15.58 -17.64
N PRO A 269 -0.30 16.91 -17.56
CA PRO A 269 -0.68 17.78 -18.65
C PRO A 269 0.05 17.48 -19.96
N VAL A 270 -0.65 17.63 -21.08
CA VAL A 270 -0.01 17.63 -22.40
C VAL A 270 0.50 19.05 -22.65
N PRO A 271 1.77 19.26 -23.04
CA PRO A 271 2.30 20.56 -23.39
C PRO A 271 1.48 21.20 -24.54
N ARG A 272 1.22 22.52 -24.44
CA ARG A 272 0.50 23.23 -25.51
C ARG A 272 1.27 23.12 -26.82
N GLY A 273 0.63 22.57 -27.85
CA GLY A 273 1.20 22.40 -29.19
C GLY A 273 1.57 20.96 -29.56
N GLN A 274 1.42 19.99 -28.67
CA GLN A 274 1.44 18.57 -28.99
C GLN A 274 -0.01 18.06 -28.97
N THR A 275 -0.60 17.78 -30.12
CA THR A 275 -1.84 17.01 -30.22
C THR A 275 -1.53 15.55 -29.92
N ALA A 276 -2.31 14.93 -29.04
CA ALA A 276 -2.24 13.51 -28.71
C ALA A 276 -2.56 12.65 -29.93
#